data_d2bf2878eceabcad9fea8b4cd3c000c8
#
_entry.id   d2bf2878eceabcad9fea8b4cd3c000c8
#
_cell.length_a   1.000
_cell.length_b   1.000
_cell.length_c   1.000
_cell.angle_alpha   90.00
_cell.angle_beta   90.00
_cell.angle_gamma   90.00
#
_symmetry.space_group_name_H-M   'P 1'
#
loop_
_entity.id
_entity.type
_entity.pdbx_description
1 polymer ?
#
loop_
_entity_poly.entity_id
_entity_poly.type
_entity_poly.pdbx_seq_one_letter_code
_entity_poly.pdbx_strand_id
1 'polypeptide(L)'
;MDLSLTDEQEALRKTVEAFAQDEVAPVIGDYYARGEFPLPLVRSMAEMGLFGLPFPEEYGGMGGDYVALCVAIEELARVDSSIAITLEAGVSLGAMPIYRFGS
;
A
#
# COMPACT_ATOMS: atom_id res chain seq x y z
N MET A 1 4.23 24.19 -11.75
CA MET A 1 3.57 22.96 -11.24
C MET A 1 3.76 22.90 -9.74
N ASP A 2 2.68 22.69 -9.01
CA ASP A 2 2.76 22.49 -7.57
C ASP A 2 3.02 21.01 -7.27
N LEU A 3 4.14 20.73 -6.62
CA LEU A 3 4.53 19.37 -6.26
C LEU A 3 4.13 18.99 -4.82
N SER A 4 3.41 19.88 -4.15
CA SER A 4 2.94 19.61 -2.79
C SER A 4 1.85 18.55 -2.78
N LEU A 5 1.86 17.72 -1.74
CA LEU A 5 0.79 16.75 -1.53
C LEU A 5 -0.47 17.47 -1.02
N THR A 6 -1.63 16.93 -1.36
CA THR A 6 -2.88 17.40 -0.76
C THR A 6 -2.92 17.01 0.72
N ASP A 7 -3.83 17.61 1.47
CA ASP A 7 -4.00 17.28 2.89
C ASP A 7 -4.34 15.81 3.08
N GLU A 8 -5.16 15.24 2.20
CA GLU A 8 -5.54 13.82 2.25
C GLU A 8 -4.34 12.92 1.95
N GLN A 9 -3.53 13.29 0.96
CA GLN A 9 -2.32 12.53 0.61
C GLN A 9 -1.30 12.59 1.73
N GLU A 10 -1.14 13.75 2.38
CA GLU A 10 -0.23 13.90 3.52
C GLU A 10 -0.72 13.09 4.73
N ALA A 11 -2.02 13.06 4.98
CA ALA A 11 -2.60 12.23 6.05
C ALA A 11 -2.36 10.74 5.77
N LEU A 12 -2.54 10.31 4.52
CA LEU A 12 -2.26 8.94 4.11
C LEU A 12 -0.78 8.61 4.32
N ARG A 13 0.12 9.51 3.92
CA ARG A 13 1.56 9.31 4.09
C ARG A 13 1.91 9.05 5.54
N LYS A 14 1.35 9.85 6.46
CA LYS A 14 1.61 9.69 7.89
C LYS A 14 1.05 8.37 8.42
N THR A 15 -0.12 7.96 7.96
CA THR A 15 -0.73 6.71 8.37
C THR A 15 0.12 5.52 7.92
N VAL A 16 0.58 5.52 6.67
CA VAL A 16 1.41 4.45 6.12
C VAL A 16 2.79 4.44 6.79
N GLU A 17 3.36 5.63 7.03
CA GLU A 17 4.63 5.75 7.76
C GLU A 17 4.54 5.11 9.13
N ALA A 18 3.49 5.41 9.88
CA ALA A 18 3.27 4.83 11.22
C ALA A 18 3.13 3.31 11.13
N PHE A 19 2.35 2.80 10.19
CA PHE A 19 2.22 1.36 9.96
C PHE A 19 3.58 0.72 9.68
N ALA A 20 4.36 1.32 8.78
CA ALA A 20 5.65 0.77 8.38
C ALA A 20 6.62 0.74 9.56
N GLN A 21 6.68 1.81 10.35
CA GLN A 21 7.60 1.90 11.49
C GLN A 21 7.14 1.05 12.67
N ASP A 22 5.85 0.99 12.93
CA ASP A 22 5.33 0.36 14.14
C ASP A 22 5.03 -1.13 13.95
N GLU A 23 4.61 -1.54 12.76
CA GLU A 23 4.17 -2.91 12.52
C GLU A 23 5.06 -3.71 11.57
N VAL A 24 5.68 -3.07 10.58
CA VAL A 24 6.53 -3.76 9.60
C VAL A 24 7.97 -3.86 10.09
N ALA A 25 8.59 -2.74 10.43
CA ALA A 25 10.00 -2.70 10.81
C ALA A 25 10.35 -3.67 11.93
N PRO A 26 9.56 -3.80 13.01
CA PRO A 26 9.94 -4.68 14.11
C PRO A 26 9.96 -6.17 13.78
N VAL A 27 9.22 -6.62 12.76
CA VAL A 27 9.00 -8.04 12.52
C VAL A 27 9.49 -8.55 11.16
N ILE A 28 9.75 -7.65 10.20
CA ILE A 28 10.03 -8.08 8.83
C ILE A 28 11.31 -8.92 8.72
N GLY A 29 12.32 -8.60 9.52
CA GLY A 29 13.55 -9.38 9.55
C GLY A 29 13.33 -10.82 10.00
N ASP A 30 12.39 -11.05 10.93
CA ASP A 30 12.07 -12.38 11.42
C ASP A 30 11.41 -13.22 10.31
N TYR A 31 10.54 -12.59 9.50
CA TYR A 31 9.94 -13.29 8.36
C TYR A 31 11.00 -13.73 7.36
N TYR A 32 11.97 -12.87 7.08
CA TYR A 32 13.06 -13.23 6.18
C TYR A 32 13.92 -14.36 6.76
N ALA A 33 14.22 -14.29 8.05
CA ALA A 33 15.03 -15.32 8.70
C ALA A 33 14.35 -16.69 8.66
N ARG A 34 13.01 -16.74 8.72
CA ARG A 34 12.24 -17.97 8.64
C ARG A 34 11.89 -18.40 7.23
N GLY A 35 12.15 -17.54 6.23
CA GLY A 35 11.70 -17.78 4.86
C GLY A 35 10.20 -17.79 4.69
N GLU A 36 9.47 -17.06 5.54
CA GLU A 36 8.01 -17.02 5.53
C GLU A 36 7.49 -15.75 4.87
N PHE A 37 6.36 -15.87 4.16
CA PHE A 37 5.64 -14.73 3.60
C PHE A 37 4.90 -13.99 4.72
N PRO A 38 5.00 -12.65 4.80
CA PRO A 38 4.41 -11.88 5.91
C PRO A 38 2.90 -11.65 5.71
N LEU A 39 2.12 -12.72 5.65
CA LEU A 39 0.68 -12.64 5.40
C LEU A 39 -0.08 -11.75 6.40
N PRO A 40 0.22 -11.76 7.72
CA PRO A 40 -0.47 -10.85 8.65
C PRO A 40 -0.27 -9.38 8.31
N LEU A 41 0.93 -8.99 7.84
CA LEU A 41 1.18 -7.61 7.43
C LEU A 41 0.38 -7.26 6.17
N VAL A 42 0.30 -8.18 5.22
CA VAL A 42 -0.47 -7.97 3.98
C VAL A 42 -1.96 -7.84 4.31
N ARG A 43 -2.47 -8.63 5.26
CA ARG A 43 -3.85 -8.51 5.72
C ARG A 43 -4.12 -7.15 6.36
N SER A 44 -3.19 -6.66 7.17
CA SER A 44 -3.31 -5.32 7.77
C SER A 44 -3.36 -4.25 6.70
N MET A 45 -2.51 -4.37 5.67
CA MET A 45 -2.52 -3.44 4.53
C MET A 45 -3.89 -3.46 3.81
N ALA A 46 -4.47 -4.65 3.64
CA ALA A 46 -5.80 -4.79 3.03
C ALA A 46 -6.87 -4.14 3.90
N GLU A 47 -6.82 -4.33 5.21
CA GLU A 47 -7.77 -3.73 6.15
C GLU A 47 -7.67 -2.20 6.16
N MET A 48 -6.48 -1.66 5.93
CA MET A 48 -6.27 -0.22 5.80
C MET A 48 -6.78 0.33 4.45
N GLY A 49 -7.19 -0.54 3.52
CA GLY A 49 -7.66 -0.14 2.21
C GLY A 49 -6.56 0.14 1.19
N LEU A 50 -5.30 -0.19 1.47
CA LEU A 50 -4.18 0.17 0.58
C LEU A 50 -4.30 -0.48 -0.80
N PHE A 51 -4.79 -1.71 -0.88
CA PHE A 51 -4.96 -2.38 -2.17
C PHE A 51 -6.09 -1.81 -3.02
N GLY A 52 -6.97 -1.01 -2.42
CA GLY A 52 -8.06 -0.34 -3.12
C GLY A 52 -7.84 1.14 -3.37
N LEU A 53 -6.65 1.68 -3.07
CA LEU A 53 -6.39 3.12 -3.12
C LEU A 53 -6.84 3.81 -4.41
N PRO A 54 -6.50 3.32 -5.61
CA PRO A 54 -6.86 4.03 -6.84
C PRO A 54 -8.26 3.72 -7.37
N PHE A 55 -9.02 2.87 -6.67
CA PHE A 55 -10.31 2.42 -7.19
C PHE A 55 -11.46 3.23 -6.59
N PRO A 56 -12.58 3.41 -7.36
CA PRO A 56 -13.74 4.14 -6.85
C PRO A 56 -14.37 3.46 -5.63
N GLU A 57 -14.92 4.28 -4.74
CA GLU A 57 -15.59 3.79 -3.53
C GLU A 57 -16.75 2.84 -3.85
N GLU A 58 -17.44 3.04 -4.98
CA GLU A 58 -18.55 2.18 -5.39
C GLU A 58 -18.13 0.72 -5.64
N TYR A 59 -16.83 0.46 -5.83
CA TYR A 59 -16.27 -0.88 -5.97
C TYR A 59 -15.51 -1.32 -4.71
N GLY A 60 -15.72 -0.61 -3.60
CA GLY A 60 -15.04 -0.92 -2.35
C GLY A 60 -13.65 -0.31 -2.23
N GLY A 61 -13.28 0.56 -3.16
CA GLY A 61 -11.99 1.24 -3.12
C GLY A 61 -12.00 2.47 -2.24
N MET A 62 -10.84 3.12 -2.13
CA MET A 62 -10.64 4.30 -1.29
C MET A 62 -10.94 5.61 -2.02
N GLY A 63 -11.18 5.57 -3.33
CA GLY A 63 -11.42 6.77 -4.12
C GLY A 63 -10.21 7.66 -4.29
N GLY A 64 -9.01 7.13 -4.05
CA GLY A 64 -7.76 7.85 -4.22
C GLY A 64 -7.29 7.88 -5.66
N ASP A 65 -6.06 8.34 -5.86
CA ASP A 65 -5.46 8.42 -7.17
C ASP A 65 -4.10 7.70 -7.19
N TYR A 66 -3.43 7.74 -8.34
CA TYR A 66 -2.12 7.12 -8.47
C TYR A 66 -1.06 7.80 -7.60
N VAL A 67 -1.21 9.10 -7.34
CA VAL A 67 -0.28 9.80 -6.44
C VAL A 67 -0.40 9.23 -5.03
N ALA A 68 -1.63 8.99 -4.56
CA ALA A 68 -1.86 8.37 -3.25
C ALA A 68 -1.20 6.98 -3.18
N LEU A 69 -1.36 6.18 -4.22
CA LEU A 69 -0.72 4.86 -4.29
C LEU A 69 0.81 4.98 -4.24
N CYS A 70 1.39 5.91 -5.01
CA CYS A 70 2.83 6.13 -5.01
C CYS A 70 3.35 6.57 -3.65
N VAL A 71 2.61 7.44 -2.96
CA VAL A 71 2.95 7.87 -1.60
C VAL A 71 3.01 6.69 -0.65
N ALA A 72 2.01 5.80 -0.70
CA ALA A 72 1.98 4.61 0.15
C ALA A 72 3.16 3.68 -0.16
N ILE A 73 3.44 3.43 -1.44
CA ILE A 73 4.55 2.58 -1.87
C ILE A 73 5.88 3.16 -1.38
N GLU A 74 6.07 4.46 -1.53
CA GLU A 74 7.31 5.12 -1.10
C GLU A 74 7.54 4.98 0.40
N GLU A 75 6.52 5.21 1.21
CA GLU A 75 6.66 5.09 2.67
C GLU A 75 6.94 3.65 3.11
N LEU A 76 6.31 2.67 2.47
CA LEU A 76 6.60 1.27 2.74
C LEU A 76 8.02 0.90 2.33
N ALA A 77 8.48 1.40 1.17
CA ALA A 77 9.81 1.09 0.64
C ALA A 77 10.93 1.62 1.53
N ARG A 78 10.69 2.67 2.31
CA ARG A 78 11.68 3.19 3.27
C ARG A 78 12.00 2.17 4.35
N VAL A 79 11.08 1.28 4.65
CA VAL A 79 11.27 0.23 5.66
C VAL A 79 11.59 -1.10 5.00
N ASP A 80 10.85 -1.48 3.96
CA ASP A 80 11.05 -2.75 3.28
C ASP A 80 10.55 -2.71 1.84
N SER A 81 11.46 -2.94 0.89
CA SER A 81 11.11 -2.89 -0.53
C SER A 81 10.21 -4.05 -0.95
N SER A 82 10.31 -5.22 -0.32
CA SER A 82 9.47 -6.36 -0.67
C SER A 82 8.00 -6.12 -0.32
N ILE A 83 7.72 -5.47 0.81
CA ILE A 83 6.35 -5.09 1.18
C ILE A 83 5.81 -4.05 0.19
N ALA A 84 6.65 -3.08 -0.20
CA ALA A 84 6.24 -2.07 -1.18
C ALA A 84 5.91 -2.71 -2.54
N ILE A 85 6.74 -3.65 -2.99
CA ILE A 85 6.50 -4.38 -4.24
C ILE A 85 5.23 -5.22 -4.15
N THR A 86 4.95 -5.81 -2.98
CA THR A 86 3.71 -6.57 -2.77
C THR A 86 2.49 -5.68 -3.00
N LEU A 87 2.50 -4.46 -2.47
CA LEU A 87 1.40 -3.52 -2.70
C LEU A 87 1.31 -3.13 -4.18
N GLU A 88 2.44 -2.76 -4.79
CA GLU A 88 2.46 -2.38 -6.20
C GLU A 88 1.94 -3.49 -7.10
N ALA A 89 2.44 -4.71 -6.93
CA ALA A 89 2.04 -5.85 -7.75
C ALA A 89 0.57 -6.19 -7.53
N GLY A 90 0.11 -6.16 -6.29
CA GLY A 90 -1.29 -6.43 -5.96
C GLY A 90 -2.26 -5.48 -6.64
N VAL A 91 -1.92 -4.19 -6.71
CA VAL A 91 -2.77 -3.19 -7.37
C VAL A 91 -2.54 -3.19 -8.87
N SER A 92 -1.30 -3.05 -9.32
CA SER A 92 -0.99 -2.78 -10.73
C SER A 92 -1.08 -4.00 -11.62
N LEU A 93 -0.63 -5.16 -11.16
CA LEU A 93 -0.61 -6.39 -11.95
C LEU A 93 -1.82 -7.29 -11.67
N GLY A 94 -2.41 -7.17 -10.49
CA GLY A 94 -3.55 -7.98 -10.09
C GLY A 94 -4.89 -7.26 -10.25
N ALA A 95 -5.14 -6.25 -9.41
CA ALA A 95 -6.46 -5.62 -9.32
C ALA A 95 -6.79 -4.71 -10.50
N MET A 96 -5.82 -3.92 -11.00
CA MET A 96 -6.08 -2.96 -12.07
C MET A 96 -6.53 -3.61 -13.39
N PRO A 97 -5.90 -4.71 -13.87
CA PRO A 97 -6.42 -5.39 -15.05
C PRO A 97 -7.85 -5.87 -14.87
N ILE A 98 -8.21 -6.37 -13.70
CA ILE A 98 -9.58 -6.81 -13.42
C ILE A 98 -10.52 -5.61 -13.47
N TYR A 99 -10.15 -4.50 -12.87
CA TYR A 99 -10.97 -3.29 -12.86
C TYR A 99 -11.20 -2.75 -14.29
N ARG A 100 -10.14 -2.72 -15.12
CA ARG A 100 -10.22 -2.14 -16.47
C ARG A 100 -10.87 -3.06 -17.49
N PHE A 101 -10.66 -4.37 -17.39
CA PHE A 101 -11.02 -5.34 -18.41
C PHE A 101 -11.98 -6.41 -17.92
N GLY A 102 -12.24 -6.47 -16.63
CA GLY A 102 -13.19 -7.41 -16.07
C GLY A 102 -14.62 -6.97 -16.30
N SER A 103 -15.54 -7.94 -16.24
CA SER A 103 -16.98 -7.67 -16.37
C SER A 103 -17.60 -7.34 -15.01
#